data_b11734772cc42296cf3db32eedcc6245
#
_entry.id   b11734772cc42296cf3db32eedcc6245
#
_cell.length_a   1.000
_cell.length_b   1.000
_cell.length_c   1.000
_cell.angle_alpha   90.00
_cell.angle_beta   90.00
_cell.angle_gamma   90.00
#
_symmetry.space_group_name_H-M   'P 1'
#
loop_
_entity.id
_entity.type
_entity.pdbx_description
1 polymer ?
#
loop_
_entity_poly.entity_id
_entity_poly.type
_entity_poly.pdbx_seq_one_letter_code
_entity_poly.pdbx_strand_id
1 'polypeptide(L)'
;SHACEGRDLSDEQETIDEVQTLPLDSWHRRKGARMLPFAGYEMPIQYESIVVEHNWTRDQAGLFDVSHMGQLMVTGENAAEELEKLLPGAIASLKPGRTRYSLLMAESGGILDDLMVTNATPWIEGDEEEGTEGYWGDPAYYLVVNGAMKWDDIAHLREHLDDDVTLTHLEDRALLALQGPNAATALNRVMRNVIDDMVFMDSVVYDFGEWPLRITRSGYTGEDGFEISVPAEFAESLADRLCAEIEVRPIGLGARDSLRLEAGLPLYGHDITEEIDPVSADLGFALTKKRREQGGWIGHEAVSTVLANGPAQKRVG
;
A
#
# COMPACT_ATOMS: atom_id res chain seq x y z
N SER A 1 2.02 29.30 59.85
CA SER A 1 1.52 29.71 58.54
C SER A 1 2.49 29.24 57.47
N HIS A 2 2.21 28.11 56.88
CA HIS A 2 2.84 27.67 55.63
C HIS A 2 1.71 27.35 54.68
N ALA A 3 1.60 28.19 53.68
CA ALA A 3 0.68 27.98 52.59
C ALA A 3 1.20 26.83 51.72
N CYS A 4 0.38 25.79 51.51
CA CYS A 4 0.53 24.82 50.46
C CYS A 4 0.02 25.44 49.18
N GLU A 5 0.93 25.72 48.22
CA GLU A 5 0.55 26.00 46.86
C GLU A 5 0.10 24.71 46.19
N GLY A 6 -1.17 24.68 45.84
CA GLY A 6 -1.74 23.63 45.02
C GLY A 6 -1.19 23.73 43.60
N ARG A 7 -0.57 22.67 43.12
CA ARG A 7 -0.33 22.50 41.65
C ARG A 7 -1.65 22.21 40.99
N ASP A 8 -2.01 23.09 40.09
CA ASP A 8 -3.11 22.93 39.17
C ASP A 8 -2.81 21.78 38.19
N LEU A 9 -3.59 20.71 38.30
CA LEU A 9 -3.53 19.51 37.45
C LEU A 9 -4.57 19.58 36.33
N SER A 10 -4.71 20.70 35.68
CA SER A 10 -5.65 20.86 34.59
C SER A 10 -4.93 21.50 33.40
N ASP A 11 -4.23 20.71 32.59
CA ASP A 11 -3.99 20.99 31.17
C ASP A 11 -3.12 19.88 30.52
N GLU A 12 -3.44 18.63 30.77
CA GLU A 12 -3.19 17.59 29.79
C GLU A 12 -4.44 17.46 28.93
N GLN A 13 -4.63 18.40 28.02
CA GLN A 13 -5.49 18.19 26.88
C GLN A 13 -4.84 17.07 26.05
N GLU A 14 -5.36 15.86 26.21
CA GLU A 14 -5.20 14.82 25.19
C GLU A 14 -5.66 15.47 23.88
N THR A 15 -4.70 15.77 23.00
CA THR A 15 -5.00 16.05 21.61
C THR A 15 -5.59 14.77 21.05
N ILE A 16 -6.91 14.68 21.02
CA ILE A 16 -7.62 13.66 20.24
C ILE A 16 -7.19 13.94 18.82
N ASP A 17 -6.33 13.08 18.26
CA ASP A 17 -5.97 13.14 16.86
C ASP A 17 -7.27 13.11 16.06
N GLU A 18 -7.56 14.20 15.36
CA GLU A 18 -8.79 14.34 14.60
C GLU A 18 -8.82 13.30 13.51
N VAL A 19 -9.83 12.42 13.52
CA VAL A 19 -9.99 11.38 12.49
C VAL A 19 -10.20 12.05 11.14
N GLN A 20 -9.36 11.70 10.17
CA GLN A 20 -9.39 12.28 8.84
C GLN A 20 -10.41 11.57 7.93
N THR A 21 -10.80 12.25 6.86
CA THR A 21 -11.68 11.68 5.84
C THR A 21 -10.92 11.39 4.55
N LEU A 22 -11.37 10.39 3.81
CA LEU A 22 -10.86 10.05 2.48
C LEU A 22 -11.55 10.86 1.38
N PRO A 23 -10.96 10.94 0.17
CA PRO A 23 -11.60 11.59 -0.97
C PRO A 23 -13.02 11.08 -1.28
N LEU A 24 -13.30 9.80 -1.03
CA LEU A 24 -14.60 9.18 -1.26
C LEU A 24 -15.53 9.16 -0.03
N ASP A 25 -15.22 9.86 1.06
CA ASP A 25 -16.03 9.82 2.29
C ASP A 25 -17.53 10.09 2.02
N SER A 26 -17.85 11.16 1.33
CA SER A 26 -19.23 11.48 0.97
C SER A 26 -19.86 10.44 0.04
N TRP A 27 -19.08 9.88 -0.88
CA TRP A 27 -19.52 8.82 -1.79
C TRP A 27 -19.89 7.54 -1.01
N HIS A 28 -19.06 7.12 -0.05
CA HIS A 28 -19.35 5.98 0.82
C HIS A 28 -20.67 6.16 1.57
N ARG A 29 -20.88 7.34 2.16
CA ARG A 29 -22.11 7.67 2.91
C ARG A 29 -23.34 7.66 2.00
N ARG A 30 -23.25 8.21 0.79
CA ARG A 30 -24.35 8.14 -0.21
C ARG A 30 -24.66 6.72 -0.67
N LYS A 31 -23.67 5.84 -0.69
CA LYS A 31 -23.85 4.41 -1.00
C LYS A 31 -24.34 3.58 0.21
N GLY A 32 -24.59 4.20 1.35
CA GLY A 32 -25.12 3.56 2.54
C GLY A 32 -24.09 2.82 3.39
N ALA A 33 -22.81 3.15 3.24
CA ALA A 33 -21.76 2.52 4.02
C ALA A 33 -21.87 2.84 5.53
N ARG A 34 -21.60 1.83 6.35
CA ARG A 34 -21.31 2.02 7.76
C ARG A 34 -19.86 2.45 7.91
N MET A 35 -19.64 3.65 8.42
CA MET A 35 -18.32 4.24 8.59
C MET A 35 -17.82 4.03 10.03
N LEU A 36 -16.56 3.66 10.18
CA LEU A 36 -15.87 3.56 11.48
C LEU A 36 -14.43 4.07 11.34
N PRO A 37 -13.83 4.61 12.42
CA PRO A 37 -12.42 4.96 12.42
C PRO A 37 -11.53 3.74 12.25
N PHE A 38 -10.55 3.85 11.34
CA PHE A 38 -9.51 2.86 11.10
C PHE A 38 -8.24 3.55 10.61
N ALA A 39 -7.09 3.25 11.23
CA ALA A 39 -5.78 3.82 10.85
C ALA A 39 -5.78 5.37 10.76
N GLY A 40 -6.56 6.04 11.60
CA GLY A 40 -6.68 7.51 11.63
C GLY A 40 -7.66 8.10 10.62
N TYR A 41 -8.43 7.27 9.91
CA TYR A 41 -9.41 7.69 8.91
C TYR A 41 -10.80 7.14 9.18
N GLU A 42 -11.83 7.89 8.79
CA GLU A 42 -13.18 7.36 8.63
C GLU A 42 -13.23 6.42 7.43
N MET A 43 -13.53 5.13 7.68
CA MET A 43 -13.47 4.08 6.67
C MET A 43 -14.79 3.35 6.54
N PRO A 44 -15.20 2.95 5.31
CA PRO A 44 -16.36 2.09 5.10
C PRO A 44 -16.04 0.67 5.57
N ILE A 45 -16.73 0.20 6.60
CA ILE A 45 -16.59 -1.17 7.11
C ILE A 45 -17.42 -2.15 6.29
N GLN A 46 -18.62 -1.75 5.94
CA GLN A 46 -19.54 -2.53 5.10
C GLN A 46 -20.57 -1.61 4.46
N TYR A 47 -21.16 -2.07 3.36
CA TYR A 47 -22.30 -1.42 2.67
C TYR A 47 -23.59 -2.21 2.89
N GLU A 48 -23.54 -3.52 2.76
CA GLU A 48 -24.64 -4.44 3.00
C GLU A 48 -24.35 -5.35 4.19
N SER A 49 -23.50 -6.36 4.01
CA SER A 49 -22.95 -7.16 5.09
C SER A 49 -21.59 -7.71 4.69
N ILE A 50 -20.74 -8.00 5.69
CA ILE A 50 -19.39 -8.53 5.45
C ILE A 50 -19.45 -9.85 4.65
N VAL A 51 -20.35 -10.75 4.99
CA VAL A 51 -20.49 -12.06 4.32
C VAL A 51 -20.94 -11.91 2.88
N VAL A 52 -21.94 -11.07 2.63
CA VAL A 52 -22.45 -10.82 1.26
C VAL A 52 -21.37 -10.18 0.40
N GLU A 53 -20.67 -9.19 0.92
CA GLU A 53 -19.58 -8.48 0.21
C GLU A 53 -18.38 -9.39 -0.04
N HIS A 54 -18.02 -10.24 0.92
CA HIS A 54 -16.99 -11.27 0.76
C HIS A 54 -17.34 -12.23 -0.39
N ASN A 55 -18.52 -12.81 -0.36
CA ASN A 55 -18.96 -13.76 -1.39
C ASN A 55 -19.08 -13.09 -2.76
N TRP A 56 -19.57 -11.85 -2.81
CA TRP A 56 -19.64 -11.10 -4.06
C TRP A 56 -18.25 -10.93 -4.69
N THR A 57 -17.25 -10.61 -3.89
CA THR A 57 -15.88 -10.47 -4.37
C THR A 57 -15.33 -11.80 -4.91
N ARG A 58 -15.65 -12.93 -4.26
CA ARG A 58 -15.25 -14.27 -4.75
C ARG A 58 -15.94 -14.64 -6.05
N ASP A 59 -17.19 -14.25 -6.22
CA ASP A 59 -18.03 -14.66 -7.36
C ASP A 59 -17.96 -13.67 -8.54
N GLN A 60 -17.75 -12.38 -8.28
CA GLN A 60 -17.85 -11.29 -9.24
C GLN A 60 -16.65 -10.35 -9.18
N ALA A 61 -16.88 -9.11 -8.78
CA ALA A 61 -15.84 -8.11 -8.58
C ALA A 61 -16.24 -7.12 -7.48
N GLY A 62 -15.27 -6.79 -6.61
CA GLY A 62 -15.43 -5.80 -5.55
C GLY A 62 -14.54 -4.58 -5.76
N LEU A 63 -15.08 -3.41 -5.51
CA LEU A 63 -14.33 -2.16 -5.47
C LEU A 63 -14.09 -1.73 -4.03
N PHE A 64 -12.83 -1.63 -3.64
CA PHE A 64 -12.36 -1.24 -2.31
C PHE A 64 -11.70 0.14 -2.37
N ASP A 65 -12.07 1.03 -1.47
CA ASP A 65 -11.30 2.25 -1.23
C ASP A 65 -10.20 1.95 -0.21
N VAL A 66 -8.96 2.04 -0.65
CA VAL A 66 -7.77 1.85 0.18
C VAL A 66 -6.89 3.13 0.19
N SER A 67 -7.53 4.28 -0.01
CA SER A 67 -6.86 5.58 -0.06
C SER A 67 -6.21 6.02 1.27
N HIS A 68 -6.49 5.32 2.36
CA HIS A 68 -5.80 5.50 3.65
C HIS A 68 -4.34 5.04 3.61
N MET A 69 -3.99 4.18 2.67
CA MET A 69 -2.62 3.72 2.46
C MET A 69 -1.70 4.87 2.00
N GLY A 70 -0.42 4.80 2.35
CA GLY A 70 0.56 5.77 1.88
C GLY A 70 1.02 5.46 0.46
N GLN A 71 0.99 6.46 -0.42
CA GLN A 71 1.54 6.40 -1.75
C GLN A 71 2.76 7.31 -1.82
N LEU A 72 3.93 6.72 -2.06
CA LEU A 72 5.21 7.43 -2.02
C LEU A 72 5.94 7.26 -3.35
N MET A 73 6.72 8.27 -3.73
CA MET A 73 7.66 8.20 -4.84
C MET A 73 9.07 8.45 -4.34
N VAL A 74 9.98 7.54 -4.63
CA VAL A 74 11.42 7.65 -4.31
C VAL A 74 12.17 7.79 -5.62
N THR A 75 12.86 8.91 -5.81
CA THR A 75 13.51 9.27 -7.07
C THR A 75 14.96 9.64 -6.85
N GLY A 76 15.79 9.37 -7.84
CA GLY A 76 17.20 9.69 -7.85
C GLY A 76 18.01 8.59 -8.50
N GLU A 77 19.22 8.91 -8.96
CA GLU A 77 20.09 7.97 -9.68
C GLU A 77 20.41 6.72 -8.84
N ASN A 78 20.54 6.89 -7.51
CA ASN A 78 20.86 5.80 -6.57
C ASN A 78 19.63 5.32 -5.76
N ALA A 79 18.41 5.64 -6.19
CA ALA A 79 17.19 5.35 -5.42
C ALA A 79 17.04 3.84 -5.10
N ALA A 80 17.35 2.96 -6.03
CA ALA A 80 17.27 1.51 -5.81
C ALA A 80 18.25 1.02 -4.75
N GLU A 81 19.50 1.46 -4.84
CA GLU A 81 20.56 1.08 -3.91
C GLU A 81 20.27 1.60 -2.50
N GLU A 82 19.76 2.82 -2.39
CA GLU A 82 19.34 3.39 -1.12
C GLU A 82 18.16 2.63 -0.50
N LEU A 83 17.15 2.28 -1.30
CA LEU A 83 16.07 1.43 -0.84
C LEU A 83 16.55 0.03 -0.41
N GLU A 84 17.53 -0.54 -1.09
CA GLU A 84 18.10 -1.85 -0.74
C GLU A 84 18.86 -1.85 0.60
N LYS A 85 19.25 -0.70 1.15
CA LYS A 85 19.77 -0.59 2.51
C LYS A 85 18.68 -0.79 3.57
N LEU A 86 17.44 -0.52 3.24
CA LEU A 86 16.29 -0.56 4.17
C LEU A 86 15.40 -1.78 3.93
N LEU A 87 15.41 -2.31 2.73
CA LEU A 87 14.57 -3.42 2.27
C LEU A 87 15.41 -4.63 1.92
N PRO A 88 15.02 -5.85 2.33
CA PRO A 88 15.75 -7.07 1.99
C PRO A 88 15.52 -7.51 0.55
N GLY A 89 14.56 -6.93 -0.15
CA GLY A 89 14.23 -7.27 -1.53
C GLY A 89 15.27 -6.81 -2.54
N ALA A 90 15.29 -7.45 -3.72
CA ALA A 90 16.16 -7.05 -4.83
C ALA A 90 15.45 -5.95 -5.64
N ILE A 91 15.71 -4.70 -5.32
CA ILE A 91 15.07 -3.54 -5.93
C ILE A 91 15.83 -3.08 -7.19
N ALA A 92 17.17 -3.06 -7.14
CA ALA A 92 18.00 -2.65 -8.26
C ALA A 92 17.82 -3.52 -9.52
N SER A 93 17.42 -4.78 -9.35
CA SER A 93 17.14 -5.70 -10.46
C SER A 93 15.66 -5.70 -10.90
N LEU A 94 14.82 -4.92 -10.28
CA LEU A 94 13.42 -4.80 -10.63
C LEU A 94 13.26 -4.02 -11.93
N LYS A 95 12.72 -4.67 -12.95
CA LYS A 95 12.56 -4.04 -14.27
C LYS A 95 11.49 -2.94 -14.25
N PRO A 96 11.60 -1.91 -15.10
CA PRO A 96 10.52 -0.94 -15.28
C PRO A 96 9.16 -1.60 -15.50
N GLY A 97 8.14 -1.08 -14.84
CA GLY A 97 6.79 -1.62 -14.90
C GLY A 97 6.55 -2.89 -14.08
N ARG A 98 7.52 -3.30 -13.25
CA ARG A 98 7.36 -4.47 -12.36
C ARG A 98 7.23 -4.04 -10.91
N THR A 99 6.42 -4.79 -10.18
CA THR A 99 6.14 -4.59 -8.75
C THR A 99 6.64 -5.76 -7.93
N ARG A 100 7.08 -5.49 -6.71
CA ARG A 100 7.55 -6.50 -5.76
C ARG A 100 7.01 -6.22 -4.37
N TYR A 101 6.54 -7.25 -3.68
CA TYR A 101 6.31 -7.21 -2.25
C TYR A 101 7.65 -7.22 -1.51
N SER A 102 7.79 -6.36 -0.52
CA SER A 102 8.98 -6.28 0.32
C SER A 102 8.62 -5.89 1.75
N LEU A 103 9.64 -5.78 2.58
CA LEU A 103 9.54 -5.50 4.00
C LEU A 103 10.42 -4.29 4.34
N LEU A 104 9.94 -3.41 5.19
CA LEU A 104 10.76 -2.39 5.84
C LEU A 104 11.29 -2.98 7.16
N MET A 105 12.60 -2.97 7.35
CA MET A 105 13.24 -3.74 8.41
C MET A 105 13.78 -2.86 9.54
N ALA A 106 13.66 -3.36 10.77
CA ALA A 106 14.36 -2.84 11.93
C ALA A 106 15.73 -3.51 12.10
N GLU A 107 16.65 -2.86 12.81
CA GLU A 107 17.97 -3.43 13.15
C GLU A 107 17.86 -4.74 13.96
N SER A 108 16.82 -4.87 14.75
CA SER A 108 16.51 -6.10 15.51
C SER A 108 16.18 -7.31 14.62
N GLY A 109 15.95 -7.11 13.32
CA GLY A 109 15.45 -8.10 12.39
C GLY A 109 13.93 -8.20 12.36
N GLY A 110 13.22 -7.38 13.13
CA GLY A 110 11.75 -7.27 13.08
C GLY A 110 11.27 -6.48 11.88
N ILE A 111 9.99 -6.59 11.60
CA ILE A 111 9.33 -5.96 10.45
C ILE A 111 8.69 -4.65 10.90
N LEU A 112 9.16 -3.52 10.36
CA LEU A 112 8.55 -2.21 10.61
C LEU A 112 7.27 -2.01 9.82
N ASP A 113 7.23 -2.49 8.58
CA ASP A 113 6.05 -2.54 7.73
C ASP A 113 6.27 -3.53 6.57
N ASP A 114 5.20 -3.95 5.93
CA ASP A 114 5.22 -4.61 4.64
C ASP A 114 4.67 -3.66 3.56
N LEU A 115 5.26 -3.72 2.39
CA LEU A 115 4.97 -2.75 1.34
C LEU A 115 5.14 -3.31 -0.06
N MET A 116 4.57 -2.59 -1.03
CA MET A 116 4.77 -2.85 -2.45
C MET A 116 5.73 -1.83 -3.02
N VAL A 117 6.69 -2.30 -3.83
CA VAL A 117 7.65 -1.45 -4.55
C VAL A 117 7.50 -1.69 -6.03
N THR A 118 7.27 -0.63 -6.78
CA THR A 118 7.18 -0.66 -8.25
C THR A 118 8.32 0.14 -8.85
N ASN A 119 9.05 -0.42 -9.80
CA ASN A 119 9.93 0.39 -10.65
C ASN A 119 9.05 1.17 -11.63
N ALA A 120 8.87 2.45 -11.32
CA ALA A 120 7.99 3.37 -12.04
C ALA A 120 8.75 4.23 -13.09
N THR A 121 9.95 3.85 -13.43
CA THR A 121 10.79 4.59 -14.40
C THR A 121 10.39 4.26 -15.85
N PRO A 122 10.21 5.24 -16.74
CA PRO A 122 9.99 6.64 -16.40
C PRO A 122 8.57 6.84 -15.86
N TRP A 123 8.43 7.65 -14.83
CA TRP A 123 7.11 8.14 -14.41
C TRP A 123 6.84 9.41 -15.18
N ILE A 124 5.84 9.41 -16.04
CA ILE A 124 5.44 10.58 -16.81
C ILE A 124 4.04 10.99 -16.34
N GLU A 125 3.97 12.07 -15.59
CA GLU A 125 2.75 12.85 -15.39
C GLU A 125 2.90 14.13 -16.23
N GLY A 126 2.47 14.12 -17.51
CA GLY A 126 2.53 15.27 -18.39
C GLY A 126 3.44 15.11 -19.63
N ASP A 127 3.48 16.12 -20.48
CA ASP A 127 4.24 16.12 -21.72
C ASP A 127 5.76 16.27 -21.51
N GLU A 128 6.54 15.43 -22.16
CA GLU A 128 8.02 15.44 -22.13
C GLU A 128 8.63 16.76 -22.64
N GLU A 129 7.91 17.54 -23.44
CA GLU A 129 8.47 18.67 -24.18
C GLU A 129 8.56 20.00 -23.40
N GLU A 130 7.93 20.15 -22.24
CA GLU A 130 7.83 21.46 -21.56
C GLU A 130 8.33 21.52 -20.10
N GLY A 131 9.05 20.54 -19.58
CA GLY A 131 9.51 20.55 -18.19
C GLY A 131 8.34 20.61 -17.18
N THR A 132 7.27 19.93 -17.51
CA THR A 132 6.04 19.85 -16.73
C THR A 132 6.24 19.14 -15.40
N GLU A 133 5.56 19.64 -14.39
CA GLU A 133 5.46 18.99 -13.08
C GLU A 133 5.02 17.53 -13.26
N GLY A 134 5.84 16.59 -12.75
CA GLY A 134 5.53 15.15 -12.79
C GLY A 134 6.39 14.30 -13.71
N TYR A 135 7.31 14.88 -14.49
CA TYR A 135 8.32 14.10 -15.19
C TYR A 135 9.43 13.69 -14.22
N TRP A 136 9.52 12.40 -13.97
CA TRP A 136 10.58 11.81 -13.15
C TRP A 136 11.62 11.20 -14.09
N GLY A 137 12.57 12.01 -14.56
CA GLY A 137 13.61 11.61 -15.49
C GLY A 137 14.64 10.66 -14.89
N ASP A 138 14.78 10.70 -13.56
CA ASP A 138 15.62 9.79 -12.79
C ASP A 138 14.91 8.45 -12.54
N PRO A 139 15.65 7.40 -12.13
CA PRO A 139 15.03 6.20 -11.62
C PRO A 139 13.98 6.53 -10.56
N ALA A 140 12.78 6.00 -10.74
CA ALA A 140 11.64 6.28 -9.88
C ALA A 140 11.03 4.98 -9.36
N TYR A 141 10.79 4.93 -8.05
CA TYR A 141 10.18 3.79 -7.36
C TYR A 141 8.94 4.25 -6.63
N TYR A 142 7.81 3.67 -7.02
CA TYR A 142 6.52 3.92 -6.39
C TYR A 142 6.29 2.90 -5.28
N LEU A 143 6.02 3.41 -4.07
CA LEU A 143 5.80 2.60 -2.89
C LEU A 143 4.36 2.76 -2.40
N VAL A 144 3.75 1.64 -1.99
CA VAL A 144 2.49 1.64 -1.25
C VAL A 144 2.74 1.03 0.12
N VAL A 145 2.50 1.82 1.16
CA VAL A 145 2.73 1.45 2.57
C VAL A 145 1.40 1.40 3.33
N ASN A 146 1.35 0.65 4.44
CA ASN A 146 0.14 0.51 5.25
C ASN A 146 -0.29 1.84 5.87
N GLY A 147 -1.61 2.06 5.95
CA GLY A 147 -2.18 3.29 6.46
C GLY A 147 -1.80 3.57 7.92
N ALA A 148 -1.80 2.54 8.77
CA ALA A 148 -1.42 2.67 10.18
C ALA A 148 0.07 3.04 10.39
N MET A 149 0.95 2.66 9.45
CA MET A 149 2.39 2.89 9.52
C MET A 149 2.88 4.03 8.64
N LYS A 150 2.01 4.62 7.85
CA LYS A 150 2.35 5.62 6.82
C LYS A 150 3.31 6.71 7.31
N TRP A 151 3.00 7.33 8.43
CA TRP A 151 3.81 8.45 8.96
C TRP A 151 5.12 8.01 9.54
N ASP A 152 5.14 6.86 10.22
CA ASP A 152 6.37 6.26 10.76
C ASP A 152 7.28 5.79 9.63
N ASP A 153 6.72 5.19 8.58
CA ASP A 153 7.46 4.78 7.39
C ASP A 153 8.08 5.97 6.65
N ILE A 154 7.31 7.05 6.46
CA ILE A 154 7.83 8.28 5.84
C ILE A 154 8.97 8.87 6.67
N ALA A 155 8.83 8.92 7.99
CA ALA A 155 9.86 9.42 8.88
C ALA A 155 11.13 8.56 8.80
N HIS A 156 10.97 7.24 8.85
CA HIS A 156 12.07 6.27 8.77
C HIS A 156 12.81 6.37 7.42
N LEU A 157 12.07 6.45 6.32
CA LEU A 157 12.66 6.61 4.99
C LEU A 157 13.43 7.93 4.87
N ARG A 158 12.87 9.05 5.35
CA ARG A 158 13.54 10.36 5.33
C ARG A 158 14.80 10.40 6.17
N GLU A 159 14.83 9.68 7.29
CA GLU A 159 16.00 9.60 8.16
C GLU A 159 17.17 8.84 7.52
N HIS A 160 16.86 7.81 6.72
CA HIS A 160 17.87 6.85 6.24
C HIS A 160 18.23 6.98 4.76
N LEU A 161 17.40 7.63 3.94
CA LEU A 161 17.75 7.89 2.54
C LEU A 161 18.76 9.03 2.43
N ASP A 162 19.75 8.87 1.57
CA ASP A 162 20.74 9.92 1.32
C ASP A 162 20.11 11.17 0.68
N ASP A 163 20.79 12.32 0.84
CA ASP A 163 20.28 13.65 0.41
C ASP A 163 20.06 13.79 -1.11
N ASP A 164 20.71 12.96 -1.92
CA ASP A 164 20.56 12.94 -3.37
C ASP A 164 19.40 12.05 -3.86
N VAL A 165 18.67 11.45 -2.92
CA VAL A 165 17.43 10.71 -3.19
C VAL A 165 16.24 11.50 -2.63
N THR A 166 15.23 11.72 -3.45
CA THR A 166 14.04 12.47 -3.06
C THR A 166 12.89 11.53 -2.72
N LEU A 167 12.27 11.75 -1.57
CA LEU A 167 11.01 11.11 -1.17
C LEU A 167 9.85 12.10 -1.29
N THR A 168 8.90 11.77 -2.13
CA THR A 168 7.66 12.55 -2.32
C THR A 168 6.47 11.75 -1.80
N HIS A 169 5.68 12.34 -0.90
CA HIS A 169 4.39 11.79 -0.49
C HIS A 169 3.32 12.26 -1.48
N LEU A 170 2.66 11.32 -2.15
CA LEU A 170 1.63 11.60 -3.15
C LEU A 170 0.27 11.79 -2.45
N GLU A 171 0.11 12.90 -1.74
CA GLU A 171 -1.06 13.19 -0.89
C GLU A 171 -2.34 13.40 -1.70
N ASP A 172 -2.22 13.88 -2.93
CA ASP A 172 -3.35 14.24 -3.80
C ASP A 172 -3.88 13.05 -4.62
N ARG A 173 -3.54 11.84 -4.24
CA ARG A 173 -3.98 10.63 -4.95
C ARG A 173 -4.82 9.74 -4.05
N ALA A 174 -5.91 9.22 -4.63
CA ALA A 174 -6.67 8.10 -4.08
C ALA A 174 -6.10 6.77 -4.58
N LEU A 175 -6.40 5.70 -3.87
CA LEU A 175 -6.05 4.33 -4.25
C LEU A 175 -7.29 3.46 -4.15
N LEU A 176 -7.70 2.88 -5.28
CA LEU A 176 -8.85 1.98 -5.38
C LEU A 176 -8.38 0.58 -5.78
N ALA A 177 -8.94 -0.45 -5.18
CA ALA A 177 -8.67 -1.83 -5.56
C ALA A 177 -9.93 -2.46 -6.17
N LEU A 178 -9.79 -3.03 -7.36
CA LEU A 178 -10.84 -3.78 -8.05
C LEU A 178 -10.44 -5.25 -8.08
N GLN A 179 -11.18 -6.10 -7.35
CA GLN A 179 -10.77 -7.48 -7.05
C GLN A 179 -11.89 -8.47 -7.36
N GLY A 180 -11.54 -9.61 -7.88
CA GLY A 180 -12.46 -10.71 -8.13
C GLY A 180 -12.28 -11.34 -9.51
N PRO A 181 -12.91 -12.50 -9.78
CA PRO A 181 -12.76 -13.21 -11.05
C PRO A 181 -13.23 -12.40 -12.26
N ASN A 182 -14.14 -11.45 -12.09
CA ASN A 182 -14.64 -10.57 -13.15
C ASN A 182 -14.01 -9.16 -13.14
N ALA A 183 -13.00 -8.91 -12.30
CA ALA A 183 -12.33 -7.61 -12.22
C ALA A 183 -11.70 -7.22 -13.57
N ALA A 184 -10.98 -8.13 -14.21
CA ALA A 184 -10.35 -7.87 -15.52
C ALA A 184 -11.39 -7.56 -16.59
N THR A 185 -12.50 -8.30 -16.63
CA THR A 185 -13.58 -8.07 -17.59
C THR A 185 -14.23 -6.70 -17.39
N ALA A 186 -14.54 -6.34 -16.16
CA ALA A 186 -15.12 -5.04 -15.83
C ALA A 186 -14.18 -3.88 -16.15
N LEU A 187 -12.91 -4.01 -15.76
CA LEU A 187 -11.91 -2.98 -16.03
C LEU A 187 -11.71 -2.76 -17.53
N ASN A 188 -11.66 -3.83 -18.32
CA ASN A 188 -11.46 -3.74 -19.76
C ASN A 188 -12.63 -3.07 -20.51
N ARG A 189 -13.85 -3.12 -19.94
CA ARG A 189 -15.00 -2.37 -20.50
C ARG A 189 -14.86 -0.87 -20.23
N VAL A 190 -14.32 -0.50 -19.09
CA VAL A 190 -14.13 0.91 -18.68
C VAL A 190 -12.88 1.51 -19.30
N MET A 191 -11.78 0.74 -19.31
CA MET A 191 -10.45 1.14 -19.79
C MET A 191 -9.96 0.14 -20.82
N ARG A 192 -10.27 0.40 -22.08
CA ARG A 192 -9.99 -0.54 -23.18
C ARG A 192 -8.48 -0.76 -23.35
N ASN A 193 -8.12 -2.03 -23.54
CA ASN A 193 -6.76 -2.51 -23.89
C ASN A 193 -5.69 -2.26 -22.82
N VAL A 194 -6.03 -1.71 -21.66
CA VAL A 194 -5.02 -1.40 -20.62
C VAL A 194 -4.41 -2.66 -20.00
N ILE A 195 -5.19 -3.74 -19.96
CA ILE A 195 -4.82 -4.97 -19.24
C ILE A 195 -4.40 -6.13 -20.16
N ASP A 196 -4.47 -5.95 -21.48
CA ASP A 196 -4.33 -7.06 -22.44
C ASP A 196 -3.01 -7.81 -22.28
N ASP A 197 -1.91 -7.10 -22.01
CA ASP A 197 -0.58 -7.67 -21.84
C ASP A 197 -0.10 -7.69 -20.38
N MET A 198 -0.94 -7.29 -19.41
CA MET A 198 -0.55 -7.27 -18.01
C MET A 198 -0.61 -8.66 -17.37
N VAL A 199 0.49 -9.06 -16.76
CA VAL A 199 0.52 -10.22 -15.87
C VAL A 199 0.56 -9.78 -14.40
N PHE A 200 0.39 -10.71 -13.49
CA PHE A 200 0.48 -10.43 -12.05
C PHE A 200 1.78 -9.69 -11.69
N MET A 201 1.67 -8.60 -10.93
CA MET A 201 2.73 -7.69 -10.52
C MET A 201 3.29 -6.80 -11.65
N ASP A 202 2.57 -6.66 -12.75
CA ASP A 202 2.82 -5.57 -13.70
C ASP A 202 2.14 -4.28 -13.26
N SER A 203 2.77 -3.17 -13.57
CA SER A 203 2.26 -1.82 -13.32
C SER A 203 2.44 -0.95 -14.55
N VAL A 204 1.38 -0.27 -14.95
CA VAL A 204 1.36 0.62 -16.11
C VAL A 204 0.80 1.98 -15.76
N VAL A 205 1.23 3.01 -16.49
CA VAL A 205 0.57 4.30 -16.51
C VAL A 205 -0.47 4.30 -17.63
N TYR A 206 -1.64 4.80 -17.35
CA TYR A 206 -2.74 4.87 -18.29
C TYR A 206 -3.45 6.22 -18.20
N ASP A 207 -3.52 6.93 -19.31
CA ASP A 207 -4.23 8.18 -19.41
C ASP A 207 -5.70 7.92 -19.70
N PHE A 208 -6.53 8.11 -18.67
CA PHE A 208 -7.97 7.94 -18.79
C PHE A 208 -8.64 9.30 -19.05
N GLY A 209 -8.59 9.71 -20.31
CA GLY A 209 -8.93 11.08 -20.70
C GLY A 209 -7.88 12.05 -20.20
N GLU A 210 -8.24 12.92 -19.24
CA GLU A 210 -7.31 13.85 -18.58
C GLU A 210 -6.74 13.30 -17.27
N TRP A 211 -7.03 12.04 -16.92
CA TRP A 211 -6.65 11.43 -15.63
C TRP A 211 -5.46 10.50 -15.78
N PRO A 212 -4.29 10.87 -15.29
CA PRO A 212 -3.15 9.97 -15.25
C PRO A 212 -3.36 8.93 -14.14
N LEU A 213 -3.54 7.67 -14.51
CA LEU A 213 -3.69 6.55 -13.61
C LEU A 213 -2.43 5.71 -13.57
N ARG A 214 -2.10 5.15 -12.41
CA ARG A 214 -1.21 4.00 -12.31
C ARG A 214 -2.03 2.78 -11.94
N ILE A 215 -1.94 1.75 -12.78
CA ILE A 215 -2.68 0.50 -12.61
C ILE A 215 -1.68 -0.61 -12.38
N THR A 216 -1.79 -1.29 -11.24
CA THR A 216 -0.95 -2.45 -10.89
C THR A 216 -1.84 -3.68 -10.79
N ARG A 217 -1.47 -4.77 -11.48
CA ARG A 217 -2.20 -6.04 -11.36
C ARG A 217 -1.76 -6.75 -10.09
N SER A 218 -2.43 -6.42 -9.01
CA SER A 218 -2.13 -6.85 -7.64
C SER A 218 -3.38 -6.75 -6.77
N GLY A 219 -3.28 -7.19 -5.54
CA GLY A 219 -4.38 -7.09 -4.57
C GLY A 219 -4.11 -7.80 -3.26
N TYR A 220 -5.14 -7.81 -2.41
CA TYR A 220 -5.08 -8.30 -1.04
C TYR A 220 -6.25 -9.24 -0.72
N THR A 221 -6.68 -10.00 -1.71
CA THR A 221 -7.88 -10.86 -1.61
C THR A 221 -7.64 -12.32 -1.96
N GLY A 222 -6.52 -12.62 -2.63
CA GLY A 222 -6.27 -13.92 -3.25
C GLY A 222 -6.91 -14.10 -4.63
N GLU A 223 -7.76 -13.15 -5.05
CA GLU A 223 -8.34 -13.10 -6.40
C GLU A 223 -7.47 -12.29 -7.35
N ASP A 224 -7.70 -12.47 -8.65
CA ASP A 224 -7.19 -11.55 -9.67
C ASP A 224 -7.78 -10.16 -9.45
N GLY A 225 -7.00 -9.14 -9.79
CA GLY A 225 -7.47 -7.78 -9.65
C GLY A 225 -6.40 -6.74 -9.83
N PHE A 226 -6.78 -5.48 -9.58
CA PHE A 226 -5.99 -4.30 -9.87
C PHE A 226 -6.06 -3.32 -8.72
N GLU A 227 -4.95 -2.64 -8.48
CA GLU A 227 -4.89 -1.46 -7.63
C GLU A 227 -4.66 -0.25 -8.52
N ILE A 228 -5.51 0.75 -8.39
CA ILE A 228 -5.60 1.90 -9.28
C ILE A 228 -5.34 3.17 -8.48
N SER A 229 -4.18 3.79 -8.70
CA SER A 229 -3.87 5.12 -8.19
C SER A 229 -4.45 6.16 -9.14
N VAL A 230 -5.23 7.06 -8.61
CA VAL A 230 -5.97 8.10 -9.35
C VAL A 230 -5.85 9.43 -8.64
N PRO A 231 -5.75 10.59 -9.34
CA PRO A 231 -5.85 11.88 -8.67
C PRO A 231 -7.13 11.96 -7.83
N ALA A 232 -7.02 12.47 -6.61
CA ALA A 232 -8.11 12.45 -5.63
C ALA A 232 -9.40 13.11 -6.16
N GLU A 233 -9.28 14.16 -6.95
CA GLU A 233 -10.41 14.88 -7.56
C GLU A 233 -11.22 14.02 -8.56
N PHE A 234 -10.62 12.99 -9.14
CA PHE A 234 -11.27 12.08 -10.10
C PHE A 234 -11.71 10.74 -9.49
N ALA A 235 -11.41 10.51 -8.22
CA ALA A 235 -11.69 9.24 -7.55
C ALA A 235 -13.18 8.88 -7.57
N GLU A 236 -14.06 9.84 -7.32
CA GLU A 236 -15.52 9.63 -7.35
C GLU A 236 -16.01 9.26 -8.74
N SER A 237 -15.56 9.97 -9.76
CA SER A 237 -15.93 9.68 -11.16
C SER A 237 -15.47 8.28 -11.59
N LEU A 238 -14.26 7.88 -11.17
CA LEU A 238 -13.76 6.53 -11.45
C LEU A 238 -14.55 5.46 -10.70
N ALA A 239 -14.85 5.67 -9.42
CA ALA A 239 -15.65 4.75 -8.62
C ALA A 239 -17.05 4.56 -9.22
N ASP A 240 -17.71 5.64 -9.66
CA ASP A 240 -19.03 5.57 -10.31
C ASP A 240 -18.97 4.80 -11.62
N ARG A 241 -17.96 5.02 -12.44
CA ARG A 241 -17.79 4.31 -13.72
C ARG A 241 -17.55 2.81 -13.52
N LEU A 242 -16.71 2.44 -12.54
CA LEU A 242 -16.47 1.04 -12.21
C LEU A 242 -17.72 0.37 -11.61
N CYS A 243 -18.42 1.03 -10.69
CA CYS A 243 -19.65 0.52 -10.08
C CYS A 243 -20.87 0.54 -11.02
N ALA A 244 -20.77 1.18 -12.19
CA ALA A 244 -21.79 1.06 -13.25
C ALA A 244 -21.75 -0.30 -13.96
N GLU A 245 -20.63 -1.02 -13.88
CA GLU A 245 -20.53 -2.39 -14.37
C GLU A 245 -21.31 -3.33 -13.47
N ILE A 246 -22.08 -4.25 -14.05
CA ILE A 246 -23.02 -5.11 -13.32
C ILE A 246 -22.33 -6.04 -12.32
N GLU A 247 -21.08 -6.39 -12.58
CA GLU A 247 -20.27 -7.25 -11.74
C GLU A 247 -19.65 -6.53 -10.54
N VAL A 248 -19.61 -5.20 -10.55
CA VAL A 248 -18.86 -4.42 -9.57
C VAL A 248 -19.76 -3.87 -8.48
N ARG A 249 -19.45 -4.17 -7.24
CA ARG A 249 -20.06 -3.56 -6.05
C ARG A 249 -18.99 -2.96 -5.13
N PRO A 250 -19.33 -1.88 -4.40
CA PRO A 250 -18.45 -1.37 -3.38
C PRO A 250 -18.35 -2.35 -2.20
N ILE A 251 -17.14 -2.54 -1.69
CA ILE A 251 -16.82 -3.50 -0.64
C ILE A 251 -16.09 -2.78 0.50
N GLY A 252 -16.49 -3.09 1.74
CA GLY A 252 -15.92 -2.49 2.92
C GLY A 252 -14.70 -3.24 3.49
N LEU A 253 -14.10 -2.67 4.54
CA LEU A 253 -12.92 -3.23 5.22
C LEU A 253 -13.21 -4.57 5.90
N GLY A 254 -14.44 -4.82 6.35
CA GLY A 254 -14.77 -6.08 6.98
C GLY A 254 -14.58 -7.27 6.05
N ALA A 255 -15.06 -7.17 4.82
CA ALA A 255 -14.82 -8.19 3.80
C ALA A 255 -13.36 -8.21 3.32
N ARG A 256 -12.70 -7.05 3.22
CA ARG A 256 -11.26 -7.00 2.91
C ARG A 256 -10.47 -7.85 3.91
N ASP A 257 -10.76 -7.77 5.20
CA ASP A 257 -10.09 -8.54 6.23
C ASP A 257 -10.39 -10.04 6.13
N SER A 258 -11.62 -10.43 5.93
CA SER A 258 -11.96 -11.86 5.77
C SER A 258 -11.39 -12.47 4.49
N LEU A 259 -11.35 -11.71 3.39
CA LEU A 259 -10.78 -12.16 2.12
C LEU A 259 -9.26 -12.36 2.20
N ARG A 260 -8.52 -11.41 2.80
CA ARG A 260 -7.08 -11.55 2.97
C ARG A 260 -6.72 -12.72 3.88
N LEU A 261 -7.53 -12.94 4.92
CA LEU A 261 -7.33 -14.03 5.88
C LEU A 261 -7.49 -15.39 5.21
N GLU A 262 -8.54 -15.60 4.42
CA GLU A 262 -8.71 -16.78 3.58
C GLU A 262 -7.55 -17.03 2.62
N ALA A 263 -7.00 -15.95 2.05
CA ALA A 263 -5.86 -16.03 1.15
C ALA A 263 -4.52 -16.27 1.87
N GLY A 264 -4.50 -16.29 3.20
CA GLY A 264 -3.29 -16.48 4.00
C GLY A 264 -2.35 -15.25 4.00
N LEU A 265 -2.87 -14.06 3.64
CA LEU A 265 -2.09 -12.83 3.59
C LEU A 265 -2.00 -12.17 4.97
N PRO A 266 -0.80 -11.74 5.41
CA PRO A 266 -0.63 -11.12 6.72
C PRO A 266 -1.21 -9.72 6.77
N LEU A 267 -1.66 -9.30 7.95
CA LEU A 267 -2.02 -7.93 8.25
C LEU A 267 -1.02 -7.34 9.24
N TYR A 268 -0.39 -6.22 8.87
CA TYR A 268 0.51 -5.53 9.75
C TYR A 268 -0.21 -5.04 11.02
N GLY A 269 0.44 -5.25 12.17
CA GLY A 269 -0.14 -4.98 13.49
C GLY A 269 -0.92 -6.16 14.09
N HIS A 270 -1.21 -7.20 13.32
CA HIS A 270 -1.88 -8.43 13.77
C HIS A 270 -0.97 -9.65 13.63
N ASP A 271 -0.60 -10.00 12.40
CA ASP A 271 0.19 -11.20 12.10
C ASP A 271 1.70 -10.91 12.02
N ILE A 272 2.05 -9.67 11.73
CA ILE A 272 3.41 -9.15 11.65
C ILE A 272 3.52 -7.83 12.40
N THR A 273 4.63 -7.67 13.10
CA THR A 273 4.98 -6.49 13.91
C THR A 273 6.50 -6.33 13.96
N GLU A 274 6.97 -5.26 14.59
CA GLU A 274 8.41 -5.02 14.82
C GLU A 274 9.07 -6.12 15.68
N GLU A 275 8.31 -6.91 16.42
CA GLU A 275 8.81 -8.02 17.22
C GLU A 275 8.94 -9.34 16.45
N ILE A 276 8.45 -9.38 15.21
CA ILE A 276 8.39 -10.58 14.39
C ILE A 276 9.35 -10.44 13.21
N ASP A 277 10.23 -11.43 13.03
CA ASP A 277 11.14 -11.48 11.89
C ASP A 277 10.49 -12.16 10.67
N PRO A 278 11.03 -11.95 9.44
CA PRO A 278 10.45 -12.50 8.22
C PRO A 278 10.41 -14.02 8.15
N VAL A 279 11.31 -14.71 8.84
CA VAL A 279 11.36 -16.19 8.84
C VAL A 279 10.23 -16.74 9.69
N SER A 280 10.04 -16.18 10.89
CA SER A 280 8.93 -16.50 11.79
C SER A 280 7.57 -16.17 11.16
N ALA A 281 7.49 -15.09 10.40
CA ALA A 281 6.27 -14.64 9.70
C ALA A 281 5.92 -15.49 8.46
N ASP A 282 6.77 -16.44 8.08
CA ASP A 282 6.66 -17.20 6.81
C ASP A 282 6.71 -16.31 5.55
N LEU A 283 7.49 -15.24 5.63
CA LEU A 283 7.74 -14.28 4.55
C LEU A 283 9.16 -14.43 3.95
N GLY A 284 9.74 -15.59 4.09
CA GLY A 284 11.09 -15.90 3.59
C GLY A 284 11.26 -15.69 2.08
N PHE A 285 10.18 -15.74 1.31
CA PHE A 285 10.19 -15.45 -0.13
C PHE A 285 10.59 -13.99 -0.45
N ALA A 286 10.36 -13.06 0.48
CA ALA A 286 10.80 -11.66 0.34
C ALA A 286 12.30 -11.48 0.51
N LEU A 287 13.00 -12.50 1.04
CA LEU A 287 14.43 -12.55 1.24
C LEU A 287 15.08 -13.39 0.13
N THR A 288 15.35 -12.80 -1.02
CA THR A 288 15.98 -13.54 -2.13
C THR A 288 17.36 -14.09 -1.74
N LYS A 289 17.76 -15.23 -2.29
CA LYS A 289 19.06 -15.86 -2.02
C LYS A 289 20.20 -14.86 -2.19
N LYS A 290 20.20 -14.12 -3.30
CA LYS A 290 21.22 -13.10 -3.59
C LYS A 290 21.32 -12.05 -2.47
N ARG A 291 20.19 -11.54 -2.00
CA ARG A 291 20.15 -10.51 -0.97
C ARG A 291 20.57 -11.04 0.42
N ARG A 292 20.21 -12.28 0.73
CA ARG A 292 20.69 -12.96 1.97
C ARG A 292 22.21 -13.09 1.98
N GLU A 293 22.80 -13.47 0.86
CA GLU A 293 24.26 -13.66 0.72
C GLU A 293 24.99 -12.33 0.68
N GLN A 294 24.43 -11.33 0.03
CA GLN A 294 25.00 -9.99 -0.12
C GLN A 294 25.03 -9.21 1.20
N GLY A 295 23.97 -9.31 2.01
CA GLY A 295 23.80 -8.48 3.20
C GLY A 295 23.68 -6.99 2.86
N GLY A 296 24.08 -6.14 3.81
CA GLY A 296 24.12 -4.69 3.62
C GLY A 296 22.76 -4.00 3.74
N TRP A 297 21.78 -4.65 4.34
CA TRP A 297 20.47 -4.08 4.66
C TRP A 297 20.20 -4.14 6.17
N ILE A 298 19.41 -3.21 6.66
CA ILE A 298 19.05 -3.12 8.08
C ILE A 298 18.38 -4.42 8.53
N GLY A 299 18.87 -4.98 9.64
CA GLY A 299 18.36 -6.24 10.21
C GLY A 299 18.96 -7.52 9.62
N HIS A 300 19.86 -7.42 8.63
CA HIS A 300 20.46 -8.59 7.97
C HIS A 300 21.12 -9.57 8.94
N GLU A 301 21.91 -9.11 9.89
CA GLU A 301 22.62 -9.99 10.84
C GLU A 301 21.63 -10.75 11.73
N ALA A 302 20.64 -10.07 12.28
CA ALA A 302 19.61 -10.67 13.11
C ALA A 302 18.79 -11.73 12.34
N VAL A 303 18.36 -11.41 11.12
CA VAL A 303 17.60 -12.34 10.26
C VAL A 303 18.47 -13.53 9.83
N SER A 304 19.75 -13.31 9.53
CA SER A 304 20.69 -14.38 9.19
C SER A 304 20.87 -15.38 10.32
N THR A 305 20.87 -14.91 11.56
CA THR A 305 20.93 -15.77 12.76
C THR A 305 19.67 -16.65 12.86
N VAL A 306 18.48 -16.10 12.60
CA VAL A 306 17.23 -16.87 12.59
C VAL A 306 17.21 -17.88 11.45
N LEU A 307 17.71 -17.51 10.27
CA LEU A 307 17.82 -18.41 9.12
C LEU A 307 18.75 -19.61 9.42
N ALA A 308 19.86 -19.38 10.14
CA ALA A 308 20.83 -20.42 10.49
C ALA A 308 20.33 -21.37 11.58
N ASN A 309 19.64 -20.84 12.59
CA ASN A 309 19.23 -21.59 13.79
C ASN A 309 17.78 -22.10 13.72
N GLY A 310 16.99 -21.64 12.77
CA GLY A 310 15.55 -21.82 12.71
C GLY A 310 14.79 -20.83 13.61
N PRO A 311 13.55 -20.50 13.28
CA PRO A 311 12.71 -19.63 14.08
C PRO A 311 12.17 -20.37 15.32
N ALA A 312 12.03 -19.66 16.45
CA ALA A 312 11.41 -20.20 17.66
C ALA A 312 9.91 -20.44 17.48
N GLN A 313 9.27 -19.66 16.65
CA GLN A 313 7.85 -19.76 16.29
C GLN A 313 7.71 -19.58 14.78
N LYS A 314 6.64 -20.10 14.21
CA LYS A 314 6.32 -19.90 12.79
C LYS A 314 4.83 -19.64 12.63
N ARG A 315 4.52 -18.63 11.82
CA ARG A 315 3.14 -18.38 11.38
C ARG A 315 2.62 -19.57 10.57
N VAL A 316 1.44 -20.02 10.90
CA VAL A 316 0.70 -21.04 10.17
C VAL A 316 -0.67 -20.48 9.82
N GLY A 317 -1.18 -20.78 8.66
CA GLY A 317 -2.46 -20.29 8.15
C GLY A 317 -3.61 -21.25 8.32
#